data_411ec271e8810bd616f40a86e3d25a3e
#
_entry.id   411ec271e8810bd616f40a86e3d25a3e
#
_cell.length_a   1.000
_cell.length_b   1.000
_cell.length_c   1.000
_cell.angle_alpha   90.00
_cell.angle_beta   90.00
_cell.angle_gamma   90.00
#
_symmetry.space_group_name_H-M   'P 1'
#
loop_
_entity.id
_entity.type
_entity.pdbx_description
1 polymer ?
#
loop_
_entity_poly.entity_id
_entity_poly.type
_entity_poly.pdbx_seq_one_letter_code
_entity_poly.pdbx_strand_id
1 'polypeptide(L)'
;MQRRELLLSGAAAGIAIASGRALAQSLTSGDKLIPWTDIPPPVPEPLQNVVKGVTRWEDLSSWITPNNKWFSIAHYERPQIDPKTWQLEIGGLVAKPTALSLDQLKALPRKDIVSTIECSGSNGLPFAQSMIGNAKWSGASLAETLKKAGIKDGGIEVVFYGIDKGEETVRAGTPLEYKYTANFARSMPIADAMNLANLLCYEMNGSPLPAANGYPLRLIVPGWYGVANVKWLTRIEVLDKRYLGRFMGRDYVTIREEHHNGKTIMTETTVGRMLLKSAPGRIVQRDGRYRVDGMAWGPGVAAVEVKIDNGPWTKATLDASKSEYTWR
;
A
#
# COMPACT_ATOMS: atom_id res chain seq x y z
N MET A 1 14.18 24.46 -2.59
CA MET A 1 15.05 23.41 -3.15
C MET A 1 14.16 22.29 -3.63
N GLN A 2 14.27 21.86 -4.89
CA GLN A 2 13.50 20.73 -5.41
C GLN A 2 14.13 19.42 -4.93
N ARG A 3 13.31 18.37 -4.67
CA ARG A 3 13.82 17.05 -4.26
C ARG A 3 14.80 16.47 -5.29
N ARG A 4 14.63 16.83 -6.58
CA ARG A 4 15.55 16.50 -7.66
C ARG A 4 16.82 17.34 -7.63
N GLU A 5 16.75 18.57 -7.10
CA GLU A 5 17.90 19.50 -7.04
C GLU A 5 18.77 19.26 -5.80
N LEU A 6 18.31 18.50 -4.81
CA LEU A 6 19.20 17.94 -3.79
C LEU A 6 20.28 17.05 -4.43
N LEU A 7 20.02 16.62 -5.67
CA LEU A 7 20.94 15.90 -6.52
C LEU A 7 21.77 16.80 -7.44
N LEU A 8 21.49 18.13 -7.50
CA LEU A 8 22.00 19.00 -8.59
C LEU A 8 22.60 20.37 -8.19
N SER A 9 22.44 20.86 -6.94
CA SER A 9 22.90 22.22 -6.58
C SER A 9 23.95 22.25 -5.48
N GLY A 10 25.18 22.61 -5.84
CA GLY A 10 26.33 22.66 -4.95
C GLY A 10 26.43 23.94 -4.13
N ALA A 11 26.25 23.82 -2.83
CA ALA A 11 26.91 24.68 -1.86
C ALA A 11 27.64 23.76 -0.88
N ALA A 12 28.96 23.86 -0.84
CA ALA A 12 29.83 23.12 0.07
C ALA A 12 29.63 23.60 1.53
N ALA A 13 28.46 23.32 2.08
CA ALA A 13 28.20 23.38 3.51
C ALA A 13 28.37 21.97 4.06
N GLY A 14 29.28 21.74 4.96
CA GLY A 14 29.55 20.43 5.54
C GLY A 14 28.27 19.81 6.12
N ILE A 15 27.75 18.79 5.43
CA ILE A 15 26.60 18.05 5.91
C ILE A 15 27.14 16.98 6.85
N ALA A 16 26.94 17.19 8.14
CA ALA A 16 27.13 16.13 9.11
C ALA A 16 25.89 15.22 9.06
N ILE A 17 26.06 14.01 8.49
CA ILE A 17 25.06 12.95 8.63
C ILE A 17 25.11 12.50 10.08
N ALA A 18 24.22 13.05 10.91
CA ALA A 18 24.11 12.66 12.29
C ALA A 18 23.44 11.29 12.38
N SER A 19 24.06 10.40 13.13
CA SER A 19 23.63 9.03 13.40
C SER A 19 22.21 8.95 13.97
N GLY A 20 21.36 8.24 13.28
CA GLY A 20 20.24 7.42 13.72
C GLY A 20 19.24 7.96 14.69
N ARG A 21 18.14 8.51 14.13
CA ARG A 21 16.77 8.36 14.68
C ARG A 21 15.79 8.64 13.54
N ALA A 22 14.72 7.81 13.45
CA ALA A 22 13.69 7.85 12.42
C ALA A 22 13.06 9.23 12.18
N LEU A 23 12.25 9.35 11.11
CA LEU A 23 11.25 10.43 10.88
C LEU A 23 10.38 10.74 12.12
N ALA A 24 10.40 9.85 13.12
CA ALA A 24 9.82 10.03 14.44
C ALA A 24 10.56 11.06 15.34
N GLN A 25 11.69 11.61 14.93
CA GLN A 25 12.28 12.70 15.71
C GLN A 25 11.41 13.96 15.53
N SER A 26 10.69 14.31 16.61
CA SER A 26 10.12 15.64 16.76
C SER A 26 11.21 16.68 16.54
N LEU A 27 10.88 17.74 15.82
CA LEU A 27 11.74 18.91 15.74
C LEU A 27 12.03 19.39 17.18
N THR A 28 13.28 19.59 17.52
CA THR A 28 13.69 20.08 18.82
C THR A 28 13.92 21.60 18.74
N SER A 29 13.94 22.26 19.90
CA SER A 29 14.23 23.70 19.94
C SER A 29 15.53 24.03 19.20
N GLY A 30 15.47 24.99 18.27
CA GLY A 30 16.58 25.37 17.38
C GLY A 30 16.63 24.65 16.03
N ASP A 31 15.78 23.64 15.79
CA ASP A 31 15.65 23.03 14.47
C ASP A 31 14.83 23.93 13.55
N LYS A 32 15.35 24.21 12.36
CA LYS A 32 14.67 24.95 11.29
C LYS A 32 14.38 23.98 10.14
N LEU A 33 13.09 23.78 9.85
CA LEU A 33 12.68 23.00 8.69
C LEU A 33 12.96 23.81 7.41
N ILE A 34 13.65 23.20 6.46
CA ILE A 34 13.88 23.76 5.13
C ILE A 34 12.77 23.27 4.21
N PRO A 35 11.91 24.17 3.70
CA PRO A 35 10.79 23.76 2.86
C PRO A 35 11.28 23.24 1.50
N TRP A 36 10.59 22.22 1.00
CA TRP A 36 10.73 21.81 -0.39
C TRP A 36 10.09 22.84 -1.32
N THR A 37 10.65 23.03 -2.51
CA THR A 37 10.11 23.94 -3.54
C THR A 37 9.32 23.20 -4.61
N ASP A 38 9.42 21.87 -4.67
CA ASP A 38 8.67 20.96 -5.55
C ASP A 38 7.45 20.37 -4.83
N ILE A 39 6.65 21.23 -4.21
CA ILE A 39 5.44 20.81 -3.50
C ILE A 39 4.44 20.25 -4.52
N PRO A 40 3.92 19.03 -4.32
CA PRO A 40 2.88 18.49 -5.18
C PRO A 40 1.66 19.41 -5.22
N PRO A 41 1.02 19.59 -6.40
CA PRO A 41 -0.23 20.32 -6.47
C PRO A 41 -1.32 19.64 -5.64
N PRO A 42 -2.36 20.35 -5.22
CA PRO A 42 -3.50 19.73 -4.55
C PRO A 42 -4.18 18.70 -5.45
N VAL A 43 -4.88 17.75 -4.84
CA VAL A 43 -5.73 16.80 -5.59
C VAL A 43 -6.76 17.59 -6.38
N PRO A 44 -6.87 17.41 -7.71
CA PRO A 44 -7.86 18.09 -8.53
C PRO A 44 -9.28 17.82 -8.04
N GLU A 45 -10.16 18.81 -8.13
CA GLU A 45 -11.54 18.75 -7.61
C GLU A 45 -12.31 17.48 -8.02
N PRO A 46 -12.31 17.05 -9.30
CA PRO A 46 -13.02 15.84 -9.70
C PRO A 46 -12.50 14.56 -9.02
N LEU A 47 -11.28 14.58 -8.51
CA LEU A 47 -10.63 13.43 -7.86
C LEU A 47 -10.69 13.49 -6.32
N GLN A 48 -11.18 14.57 -5.71
CA GLN A 48 -11.22 14.70 -4.25
C GLN A 48 -12.13 13.67 -3.57
N ASN A 49 -13.13 13.13 -4.27
CA ASN A 49 -13.94 12.03 -3.79
C ASN A 49 -13.27 10.67 -3.97
N VAL A 50 -12.36 10.55 -4.93
CA VAL A 50 -11.58 9.34 -5.21
C VAL A 50 -10.36 9.25 -4.28
N VAL A 51 -9.59 10.34 -4.16
CA VAL A 51 -8.33 10.43 -3.42
C VAL A 51 -8.51 11.26 -2.16
N LYS A 52 -8.24 10.69 -1.00
CA LYS A 52 -8.29 11.36 0.31
C LYS A 52 -7.03 11.08 1.11
N GLY A 53 -6.65 12.00 2.00
CA GLY A 53 -5.59 11.80 2.97
C GLY A 53 -4.19 11.73 2.33
N VAL A 54 -3.94 12.43 1.23
CA VAL A 54 -2.58 12.55 0.69
C VAL A 54 -1.77 13.41 1.65
N THR A 55 -0.84 12.78 2.34
CA THR A 55 0.03 13.43 3.33
C THR A 55 1.30 13.89 2.64
N ARG A 56 1.80 15.06 2.98
CA ARG A 56 3.11 15.52 2.53
C ARG A 56 4.21 14.74 3.25
N TRP A 57 5.34 14.50 2.58
CA TRP A 57 6.47 13.77 3.17
C TRP A 57 6.98 14.40 4.46
N GLU A 58 7.05 15.74 4.50
CA GLU A 58 7.52 16.50 5.65
C GLU A 58 6.57 16.44 6.85
N ASP A 59 5.30 16.10 6.63
CA ASP A 59 4.27 15.96 7.67
C ASP A 59 4.27 14.57 8.34
N LEU A 60 5.06 13.62 7.81
CA LEU A 60 5.24 12.32 8.42
C LEU A 60 6.16 12.45 9.64
N SER A 61 5.58 12.56 10.81
CA SER A 61 6.26 12.83 12.08
C SER A 61 6.38 11.63 13.01
N SER A 62 5.86 10.48 12.61
CA SER A 62 5.88 9.26 13.41
C SER A 62 6.07 8.01 12.56
N TRP A 63 6.65 6.97 13.17
CA TRP A 63 6.83 5.67 12.50
C TRP A 63 5.50 5.01 12.12
N ILE A 64 4.47 5.17 12.96
CA ILE A 64 3.09 4.80 12.65
C ILE A 64 2.35 6.02 12.11
N THR A 65 1.75 5.89 10.94
CA THR A 65 0.91 6.94 10.36
C THR A 65 -0.43 7.01 11.08
N PRO A 66 -0.81 8.16 11.67
CA PRO A 66 -2.11 8.31 12.32
C PRO A 66 -3.28 8.06 11.37
N ASN A 67 -4.40 7.52 11.87
CA ASN A 67 -5.56 7.16 11.06
C ASN A 67 -6.13 8.35 10.27
N ASN A 68 -6.12 9.55 10.84
CA ASN A 68 -6.60 10.77 10.18
C ASN A 68 -5.65 11.34 9.13
N LYS A 69 -4.41 10.82 9.04
CA LYS A 69 -3.42 11.14 8.02
C LYS A 69 -3.23 10.02 7.00
N TRP A 70 -4.02 8.95 7.09
CA TRP A 70 -3.91 7.81 6.19
C TRP A 70 -4.58 8.09 4.86
N PHE A 71 -3.87 7.81 3.77
CA PHE A 71 -4.44 7.95 2.42
C PHE A 71 -5.53 6.90 2.13
N SER A 72 -6.45 7.26 1.26
CA SER A 72 -7.48 6.35 0.75
C SER A 72 -7.82 6.66 -0.70
N ILE A 73 -7.74 5.66 -1.56
CA ILE A 73 -8.16 5.70 -2.95
C ILE A 73 -9.40 4.82 -3.10
N ALA A 74 -10.47 5.33 -3.70
CA ALA A 74 -11.65 4.56 -4.06
C ALA A 74 -11.82 4.60 -5.58
N HIS A 75 -12.03 3.46 -6.22
CA HIS A 75 -12.23 3.37 -7.67
C HIS A 75 -13.70 3.51 -8.05
N TYR A 76 -14.56 3.18 -7.11
CA TYR A 76 -16.01 3.36 -7.18
C TYR A 76 -16.48 4.21 -5.99
N GLU A 77 -17.77 4.43 -5.90
CA GLU A 77 -18.36 5.15 -4.77
C GLU A 77 -18.06 4.44 -3.43
N ARG A 78 -17.76 5.23 -2.39
CA ARG A 78 -17.50 4.68 -1.06
C ARG A 78 -18.80 4.17 -0.45
N PRO A 79 -18.89 2.88 -0.11
CA PRO A 79 -20.13 2.31 0.41
C PRO A 79 -20.41 2.77 1.84
N GLN A 80 -21.70 2.86 2.15
CA GLN A 80 -22.20 2.91 3.53
C GLN A 80 -22.60 1.49 3.93
N ILE A 81 -21.95 0.93 4.94
CA ILE A 81 -22.12 -0.47 5.33
C ILE A 81 -22.62 -0.56 6.76
N ASP A 82 -23.75 -1.22 6.96
CA ASP A 82 -24.22 -1.62 8.28
C ASP A 82 -23.49 -2.91 8.72
N PRO A 83 -22.63 -2.85 9.74
CA PRO A 83 -21.89 -4.02 10.20
C PRO A 83 -22.75 -5.14 10.78
N LYS A 84 -23.99 -4.83 11.17
CA LYS A 84 -24.93 -5.82 11.75
C LYS A 84 -25.47 -6.80 10.68
N THR A 85 -25.61 -6.32 9.45
CA THR A 85 -26.11 -7.13 8.33
C THR A 85 -24.99 -7.59 7.40
N TRP A 86 -23.79 -7.02 7.55
CA TRP A 86 -22.65 -7.36 6.73
C TRP A 86 -22.11 -8.76 7.03
N GLN A 87 -21.70 -9.49 5.99
CA GLN A 87 -21.03 -10.79 6.09
C GLN A 87 -19.90 -10.89 5.08
N LEU A 88 -18.89 -11.70 5.41
CA LEU A 88 -17.86 -12.15 4.50
C LEU A 88 -18.22 -13.53 3.95
N GLU A 89 -18.49 -13.62 2.66
CA GLU A 89 -18.72 -14.86 1.96
C GLU A 89 -17.41 -15.50 1.51
N ILE A 90 -17.26 -16.81 1.68
CA ILE A 90 -16.12 -17.60 1.19
C ILE A 90 -16.67 -18.75 0.37
N GLY A 91 -16.29 -18.80 -0.92
CA GLY A 91 -16.87 -19.75 -1.87
C GLY A 91 -15.90 -20.14 -2.99
N GLY A 92 -16.49 -20.62 -4.10
CA GLY A 92 -15.75 -21.19 -5.22
C GLY A 92 -15.27 -22.61 -4.92
N LEU A 93 -14.05 -22.95 -5.30
CA LEU A 93 -13.46 -24.28 -5.10
C LEU A 93 -13.01 -24.49 -3.64
N VAL A 94 -13.99 -24.49 -2.73
CA VAL A 94 -13.80 -24.82 -1.31
C VAL A 94 -14.71 -25.97 -0.90
N ALA A 95 -14.30 -26.78 0.08
CA ALA A 95 -15.10 -27.91 0.56
C ALA A 95 -16.30 -27.47 1.40
N LYS A 96 -16.16 -26.33 2.11
CA LYS A 96 -17.15 -25.79 3.06
C LYS A 96 -17.38 -24.31 2.77
N PRO A 97 -18.21 -23.96 1.76
CA PRO A 97 -18.64 -22.58 1.57
C PRO A 97 -19.24 -22.04 2.87
N THR A 98 -18.90 -20.81 3.22
CA THR A 98 -19.31 -20.22 4.50
C THR A 98 -19.52 -18.72 4.38
N ALA A 99 -20.35 -18.16 5.25
CA ALA A 99 -20.49 -16.74 5.46
C ALA A 99 -20.20 -16.43 6.94
N LEU A 100 -19.37 -15.42 7.18
CA LEU A 100 -18.93 -15.03 8.53
C LEU A 100 -19.37 -13.60 8.82
N SER A 101 -20.09 -13.41 9.92
CA SER A 101 -20.37 -12.06 10.45
C SER A 101 -19.09 -11.42 10.99
N LEU A 102 -19.13 -10.11 11.21
CA LEU A 102 -18.02 -9.39 11.83
C LEU A 102 -17.68 -9.95 13.21
N ASP A 103 -18.68 -10.30 14.00
CA ASP A 103 -18.48 -10.85 15.35
C ASP A 103 -17.85 -12.26 15.30
N GLN A 104 -18.26 -13.09 14.34
CA GLN A 104 -17.62 -14.39 14.12
C GLN A 104 -16.17 -14.25 13.69
N LEU A 105 -15.84 -13.27 12.86
CA LEU A 105 -14.45 -12.97 12.48
C LEU A 105 -13.62 -12.48 13.69
N LYS A 106 -14.18 -11.62 14.53
CA LYS A 106 -13.54 -11.15 15.78
C LYS A 106 -13.35 -12.24 16.82
N ALA A 107 -14.17 -13.28 16.80
CA ALA A 107 -14.02 -14.45 17.68
C ALA A 107 -12.90 -15.40 17.23
N LEU A 108 -12.35 -15.25 16.00
CA LEU A 108 -11.17 -15.99 15.57
C LEU A 108 -9.91 -15.49 16.28
N PRO A 109 -8.85 -16.32 16.36
CA PRO A 109 -7.58 -15.89 16.93
C PRO A 109 -7.08 -14.60 16.29
N ARG A 110 -6.95 -13.55 17.11
CA ARG A 110 -6.46 -12.24 16.70
C ARG A 110 -4.99 -12.31 16.36
N LYS A 111 -4.63 -11.67 15.26
CA LYS A 111 -3.23 -11.41 14.85
C LYS A 111 -3.03 -9.92 14.64
N ASP A 112 -1.86 -9.45 15.02
CA ASP A 112 -1.42 -8.08 14.81
C ASP A 112 -0.19 -8.09 13.89
N ILE A 113 -0.14 -7.19 12.93
CA ILE A 113 1.04 -6.95 12.09
C ILE A 113 1.22 -5.46 11.85
N VAL A 114 2.45 -5.01 11.82
CA VAL A 114 2.77 -3.66 11.33
C VAL A 114 3.31 -3.78 9.92
N SER A 115 2.69 -3.05 8.99
CA SER A 115 3.18 -3.03 7.61
C SER A 115 2.96 -1.70 6.93
N THR A 116 3.84 -1.39 6.01
CA THR A 116 3.75 -0.26 5.08
C THR A 116 2.86 -0.65 3.91
N ILE A 117 1.97 0.25 3.52
CA ILE A 117 1.19 0.14 2.29
C ILE A 117 1.47 1.38 1.46
N GLU A 118 1.83 1.18 0.21
CA GLU A 118 2.03 2.22 -0.80
C GLU A 118 1.00 2.04 -1.92
N CYS A 119 0.41 3.14 -2.40
CA CYS A 119 -0.39 3.11 -3.62
C CYS A 119 0.54 2.90 -4.83
N SER A 120 0.21 1.97 -5.71
CA SER A 120 0.99 1.72 -6.93
C SER A 120 1.03 2.93 -7.89
N GLY A 121 0.04 3.82 -7.81
CA GLY A 121 0.00 5.10 -8.53
C GLY A 121 0.79 6.23 -7.83
N SER A 122 1.43 5.98 -6.68
CA SER A 122 2.33 6.94 -6.04
C SER A 122 3.49 7.24 -6.98
N ASN A 123 3.79 8.52 -7.20
CA ASN A 123 4.73 9.04 -8.21
C ASN A 123 4.29 8.96 -9.68
N GLY A 124 3.14 8.35 -9.99
CA GLY A 124 2.58 8.36 -11.35
C GLY A 124 1.77 9.63 -11.66
N LEU A 125 1.30 10.32 -10.64
CA LEU A 125 0.51 11.54 -10.76
C LEU A 125 1.17 12.66 -9.95
N PRO A 126 1.19 13.91 -10.44
CA PRO A 126 1.89 15.02 -9.79
C PRO A 126 1.45 15.26 -8.33
N PHE A 127 0.16 15.07 -8.03
CA PHE A 127 -0.42 15.26 -6.69
C PHE A 127 -0.31 14.03 -5.78
N ALA A 128 0.20 12.90 -6.29
CA ALA A 128 0.11 11.59 -5.62
C ALA A 128 1.47 11.06 -5.18
N GLN A 129 2.40 11.92 -4.79
CA GLN A 129 3.79 11.53 -4.52
C GLN A 129 4.00 10.82 -3.17
N SER A 130 3.08 10.95 -2.23
CA SER A 130 3.23 10.47 -0.86
C SER A 130 2.05 9.63 -0.37
N MET A 131 1.42 8.86 -1.27
CA MET A 131 0.37 7.93 -0.89
C MET A 131 0.97 6.64 -0.32
N ILE A 132 1.54 6.77 0.86
CA ILE A 132 2.17 5.68 1.62
C ILE A 132 1.89 5.87 3.11
N GLY A 133 1.83 4.79 3.84
CA GLY A 133 1.69 4.84 5.29
C GLY A 133 2.11 3.53 5.93
N ASN A 134 2.46 3.60 7.22
CA ASN A 134 2.81 2.48 8.06
C ASN A 134 1.80 2.39 9.21
N ALA A 135 1.13 1.26 9.39
CA ALA A 135 0.13 1.10 10.43
C ALA A 135 0.20 -0.28 11.09
N LYS A 136 -0.31 -0.34 12.31
CA LYS A 136 -0.61 -1.60 12.99
C LYS A 136 -2.00 -2.05 12.54
N TRP A 137 -2.04 -3.22 11.91
CA TRP A 137 -3.25 -3.88 11.43
C TRP A 137 -3.60 -5.04 12.34
N SER A 138 -4.87 -5.17 12.70
CA SER A 138 -5.33 -6.26 13.55
C SER A 138 -6.54 -6.96 12.94
N GLY A 139 -6.52 -8.29 12.98
CA GLY A 139 -7.56 -9.08 12.33
C GLY A 139 -7.39 -10.58 12.56
N ALA A 140 -8.13 -11.37 11.80
CA ALA A 140 -8.00 -12.81 11.73
C ALA A 140 -7.06 -13.23 10.60
N SER A 141 -6.43 -14.39 10.70
CA SER A 141 -5.58 -14.95 9.64
C SER A 141 -6.40 -15.34 8.41
N LEU A 142 -6.07 -14.80 7.23
CA LEU A 142 -6.65 -15.23 5.97
C LEU A 142 -6.35 -16.73 5.72
N ALA A 143 -5.09 -17.12 5.86
CA ALA A 143 -4.65 -18.48 5.60
C ALA A 143 -5.39 -19.52 6.46
N GLU A 144 -5.56 -19.27 7.76
CA GLU A 144 -6.29 -20.18 8.65
C GLU A 144 -7.78 -20.22 8.31
N THR A 145 -8.35 -19.11 7.86
CA THR A 145 -9.75 -19.06 7.43
C THR A 145 -9.95 -19.87 6.14
N LEU A 146 -9.04 -19.73 5.16
CA LEU A 146 -9.08 -20.53 3.94
C LEU A 146 -8.83 -22.02 4.19
N LYS A 147 -7.95 -22.38 5.12
CA LYS A 147 -7.76 -23.79 5.55
C LYS A 147 -9.03 -24.37 6.13
N LYS A 148 -9.77 -23.63 6.96
CA LYS A 148 -11.06 -24.07 7.51
C LYS A 148 -12.13 -24.26 6.45
N ALA A 149 -12.15 -23.41 5.41
CA ALA A 149 -13.01 -23.55 4.25
C ALA A 149 -12.63 -24.77 3.39
N GLY A 150 -11.38 -25.19 3.43
CA GLY A 150 -10.84 -26.36 2.73
C GLY A 150 -10.75 -26.12 1.23
N ILE A 151 -9.66 -25.52 0.77
CA ILE A 151 -9.40 -25.34 -0.67
C ILE A 151 -9.34 -26.72 -1.33
N LYS A 152 -10.12 -26.91 -2.40
CA LYS A 152 -10.16 -28.15 -3.18
C LYS A 152 -9.01 -28.22 -4.16
N ASP A 153 -8.66 -29.42 -4.57
CA ASP A 153 -7.73 -29.67 -5.67
C ASP A 153 -8.20 -28.97 -6.94
N GLY A 154 -7.24 -28.48 -7.73
CA GLY A 154 -7.50 -27.69 -8.93
C GLY A 154 -7.72 -26.20 -8.70
N GLY A 155 -7.86 -25.73 -7.46
CA GLY A 155 -7.82 -24.30 -7.17
C GLY A 155 -6.44 -23.71 -7.45
N ILE A 156 -6.36 -22.58 -8.18
CA ILE A 156 -5.11 -21.93 -8.52
C ILE A 156 -5.02 -20.48 -8.06
N GLU A 157 -6.16 -19.82 -7.88
CA GLU A 157 -6.23 -18.39 -7.59
C GLU A 157 -7.30 -18.07 -6.56
N VAL A 158 -7.05 -17.08 -5.71
CA VAL A 158 -8.00 -16.54 -4.75
C VAL A 158 -8.35 -15.12 -5.14
N VAL A 159 -9.64 -14.85 -5.34
CA VAL A 159 -10.18 -13.53 -5.67
C VAL A 159 -10.82 -12.90 -4.46
N PHE A 160 -10.57 -11.63 -4.24
CA PHE A 160 -11.09 -10.81 -3.15
C PHE A 160 -11.94 -9.70 -3.73
N TYR A 161 -13.20 -9.62 -3.35
CA TYR A 161 -14.18 -8.65 -3.84
C TYR A 161 -14.55 -7.65 -2.74
N GLY A 162 -14.40 -6.37 -3.05
CA GLY A 162 -15.03 -5.31 -2.27
C GLY A 162 -16.52 -5.21 -2.57
N ILE A 163 -17.29 -4.61 -1.67
CA ILE A 163 -18.72 -4.34 -1.91
C ILE A 163 -18.91 -3.15 -2.86
N ASP A 164 -17.91 -2.27 -2.95
CA ASP A 164 -17.89 -1.12 -3.86
C ASP A 164 -17.93 -1.60 -5.31
N LYS A 165 -18.79 -0.98 -6.11
CA LYS A 165 -19.09 -1.39 -7.49
C LYS A 165 -19.37 -0.18 -8.37
N GLY A 166 -19.20 -0.35 -9.65
CA GLY A 166 -19.51 0.65 -10.66
C GLY A 166 -19.71 0.07 -12.04
N GLU A 167 -20.16 0.91 -12.97
CA GLU A 167 -20.30 0.54 -14.37
C GLU A 167 -18.91 0.44 -15.03
N GLU A 168 -18.70 -0.62 -15.75
CA GLU A 168 -17.51 -0.88 -16.53
C GLU A 168 -17.86 -0.94 -18.02
N THR A 169 -17.02 -0.32 -18.84
CA THR A 169 -17.14 -0.40 -20.30
C THR A 169 -15.96 -1.16 -20.87
N VAL A 170 -16.23 -2.18 -21.62
CA VAL A 170 -15.22 -2.94 -22.38
C VAL A 170 -15.35 -2.59 -23.85
N ARG A 171 -14.22 -2.39 -24.55
CA ARG A 171 -14.15 -2.01 -25.96
C ARG A 171 -14.92 -0.73 -26.26
N ALA A 172 -14.77 0.27 -25.41
CA ALA A 172 -15.43 1.57 -25.56
C ALA A 172 -15.23 2.17 -26.96
N GLY A 173 -16.30 2.74 -27.54
CA GLY A 173 -16.28 3.36 -28.86
C GLY A 173 -16.17 2.39 -30.04
N THR A 174 -16.35 1.10 -29.83
CA THR A 174 -16.36 0.10 -30.91
C THR A 174 -17.75 -0.56 -31.06
N PRO A 175 -18.07 -1.20 -32.19
CA PRO A 175 -19.30 -1.96 -32.36
C PRO A 175 -19.47 -3.14 -31.38
N LEU A 176 -18.40 -3.49 -30.67
CA LEU A 176 -18.38 -4.56 -29.67
C LEU A 176 -18.35 -3.99 -28.24
N GLU A 177 -18.77 -2.73 -28.05
CA GLU A 177 -18.87 -2.13 -26.72
C GLU A 177 -19.85 -2.91 -25.86
N TYR A 178 -19.42 -3.20 -24.63
CA TYR A 178 -20.24 -3.88 -23.64
C TYR A 178 -20.10 -3.20 -22.26
N LYS A 179 -21.24 -2.93 -21.63
CA LYS A 179 -21.31 -2.34 -20.29
C LYS A 179 -21.84 -3.33 -19.29
N TYR A 180 -21.26 -3.36 -18.11
CA TYR A 180 -21.67 -4.21 -16.99
C TYR A 180 -21.29 -3.61 -15.66
N THR A 181 -21.99 -4.00 -14.60
CA THR A 181 -21.63 -3.62 -13.25
C THR A 181 -20.61 -4.59 -12.68
N ALA A 182 -19.49 -4.09 -12.18
CA ALA A 182 -18.44 -4.88 -11.54
C ALA A 182 -18.12 -4.36 -10.13
N ASN A 183 -17.81 -5.29 -9.24
CA ASN A 183 -17.19 -4.95 -7.96
C ASN A 183 -15.69 -4.64 -8.16
N PHE A 184 -15.14 -3.79 -7.28
CA PHE A 184 -13.69 -3.77 -7.14
C PHE A 184 -13.20 -5.15 -6.72
N ALA A 185 -12.26 -5.71 -7.46
CA ALA A 185 -11.73 -7.03 -7.13
C ALA A 185 -10.25 -7.15 -7.50
N ARG A 186 -9.52 -7.89 -6.68
CA ARG A 186 -8.12 -8.26 -6.89
C ARG A 186 -7.94 -9.73 -6.58
N SER A 187 -6.96 -10.35 -7.21
CA SER A 187 -6.64 -11.76 -6.96
C SER A 187 -5.17 -11.97 -6.73
N MET A 188 -4.85 -13.14 -6.21
CA MET A 188 -3.49 -13.63 -6.07
C MET A 188 -3.45 -15.16 -6.15
N PRO A 189 -2.28 -15.75 -6.51
CA PRO A 189 -2.10 -17.20 -6.43
C PRO A 189 -2.39 -17.73 -5.02
N ILE A 190 -2.86 -18.96 -4.93
CA ILE A 190 -3.14 -19.61 -3.63
C ILE A 190 -1.91 -19.57 -2.72
N ALA A 191 -0.72 -19.82 -3.25
CA ALA A 191 0.53 -19.78 -2.47
C ALA A 191 0.73 -18.42 -1.75
N ASP A 192 0.42 -17.31 -2.43
CA ASP A 192 0.49 -15.96 -1.83
C ASP A 192 -0.66 -15.73 -0.85
N ALA A 193 -1.88 -16.19 -1.16
CA ALA A 193 -3.04 -16.07 -0.27
C ALA A 193 -2.83 -16.83 1.05
N MET A 194 -2.12 -17.94 1.02
CA MET A 194 -1.80 -18.79 2.17
C MET A 194 -0.64 -18.27 3.03
N ASN A 195 -0.07 -17.11 2.71
CA ASN A 195 0.94 -16.48 3.57
C ASN A 195 0.31 -16.13 4.93
N LEU A 196 0.97 -16.57 6.00
CA LEU A 196 0.50 -16.39 7.39
C LEU A 196 0.46 -14.92 7.85
N ALA A 197 1.13 -14.01 7.13
CA ALA A 197 1.10 -12.57 7.39
C ALA A 197 -0.18 -11.90 6.86
N ASN A 198 -0.93 -12.54 5.97
CA ASN A 198 -2.15 -11.96 5.41
C ASN A 198 -3.29 -11.95 6.45
N LEU A 199 -3.99 -10.80 6.53
CA LEU A 199 -5.05 -10.60 7.51
C LEU A 199 -6.40 -10.25 6.86
N LEU A 200 -7.46 -10.81 7.41
CA LEU A 200 -8.82 -10.30 7.38
C LEU A 200 -8.92 -9.24 8.47
N CYS A 201 -8.63 -8.00 8.12
CA CYS A 201 -8.35 -6.91 9.05
C CYS A 201 -9.63 -6.13 9.37
N TYR A 202 -9.90 -5.90 10.66
CA TYR A 202 -11.04 -5.13 11.16
C TYR A 202 -10.64 -3.94 12.06
N GLU A 203 -9.34 -3.80 12.41
CA GLU A 203 -8.84 -2.66 13.19
C GLU A 203 -7.55 -2.10 12.61
N MET A 204 -7.35 -0.80 12.79
CA MET A 204 -6.18 -0.05 12.39
C MET A 204 -5.70 0.82 13.55
N ASN A 205 -4.43 0.67 13.95
CA ASN A 205 -3.81 1.42 15.05
C ASN A 205 -4.59 1.34 16.37
N GLY A 206 -5.18 0.16 16.67
CA GLY A 206 -5.92 -0.08 17.92
C GLY A 206 -7.36 0.45 17.94
N SER A 207 -7.89 0.89 16.80
CA SER A 207 -9.27 1.36 16.66
C SER A 207 -9.96 0.63 15.50
N PRO A 208 -11.30 0.57 15.45
CA PRO A 208 -12.00 0.08 14.27
C PRO A 208 -11.52 0.78 13.01
N LEU A 209 -11.54 0.08 11.89
CA LEU A 209 -11.18 0.68 10.59
C LEU A 209 -12.00 1.95 10.34
N PRO A 210 -11.39 3.08 9.93
CA PRO A 210 -12.15 4.20 9.40
C PRO A 210 -12.96 3.78 8.16
N ALA A 211 -14.14 4.35 7.96
CA ALA A 211 -15.01 4.02 6.82
C ALA A 211 -14.27 4.13 5.47
N ALA A 212 -13.49 5.21 5.28
CA ALA A 212 -12.69 5.41 4.07
C ALA A 212 -11.57 4.38 3.88
N ASN A 213 -11.18 3.67 4.93
CA ASN A 213 -10.09 2.69 4.92
C ASN A 213 -10.57 1.24 4.91
N GLY A 214 -11.87 1.01 4.70
CA GLY A 214 -12.41 -0.31 4.42
C GLY A 214 -13.25 -0.94 5.53
N TYR A 215 -13.80 -0.15 6.49
CA TYR A 215 -14.74 -0.66 7.50
C TYR A 215 -15.92 -1.40 6.82
N PRO A 216 -16.40 -2.56 7.35
CA PRO A 216 -15.99 -3.21 8.59
C PRO A 216 -14.79 -4.16 8.43
N LEU A 217 -14.45 -4.57 7.21
CA LEU A 217 -13.37 -5.51 6.93
C LEU A 217 -12.58 -5.11 5.68
N ARG A 218 -11.26 -5.28 5.75
CA ARG A 218 -10.38 -5.20 4.60
C ARG A 218 -9.37 -6.34 4.58
N LEU A 219 -8.84 -6.62 3.39
CA LEU A 219 -7.67 -7.47 3.23
C LEU A 219 -6.40 -6.64 3.51
N ILE A 220 -5.46 -7.23 4.23
CA ILE A 220 -4.08 -6.75 4.37
C ILE A 220 -3.13 -7.82 3.85
N VAL A 221 -2.30 -7.44 2.88
CA VAL A 221 -1.29 -8.28 2.24
C VAL A 221 0.06 -7.59 2.39
N PRO A 222 0.80 -7.86 3.46
CA PRO A 222 2.07 -7.22 3.73
C PRO A 222 3.07 -7.41 2.59
N GLY A 223 3.79 -6.34 2.22
CA GLY A 223 4.74 -6.36 1.12
C GLY A 223 4.13 -6.20 -0.29
N TRP A 224 2.80 -6.03 -0.40
CA TRP A 224 2.11 -5.76 -1.66
C TRP A 224 1.62 -4.33 -1.75
N TYR A 225 1.54 -3.80 -2.98
CA TYR A 225 0.95 -2.49 -3.23
C TYR A 225 -0.48 -2.37 -2.72
N GLY A 226 -0.90 -1.14 -2.40
CA GLY A 226 -2.22 -0.83 -1.84
C GLY A 226 -3.40 -1.41 -2.60
N VAL A 227 -3.29 -1.54 -3.92
CA VAL A 227 -4.34 -2.11 -4.78
C VAL A 227 -4.69 -3.56 -4.43
N ALA A 228 -3.74 -4.34 -3.91
CA ALA A 228 -4.00 -5.71 -3.46
C ALA A 228 -4.67 -5.78 -2.07
N ASN A 229 -4.62 -4.71 -1.31
CA ASN A 229 -5.18 -4.61 0.04
C ASN A 229 -6.66 -4.19 -0.04
N VAL A 230 -7.52 -5.08 -0.56
CA VAL A 230 -8.93 -4.80 -0.88
C VAL A 230 -9.70 -4.28 0.32
N LYS A 231 -10.34 -3.10 0.17
CA LYS A 231 -11.19 -2.47 1.18
C LYS A 231 -12.65 -2.95 1.05
N TRP A 232 -13.42 -2.78 2.13
CA TRP A 232 -14.85 -3.16 2.15
C TRP A 232 -15.06 -4.59 1.64
N LEU A 233 -14.16 -5.48 2.06
CA LEU A 233 -14.13 -6.88 1.62
C LEU A 233 -15.41 -7.59 2.02
N THR A 234 -16.09 -8.23 1.06
CA THR A 234 -17.35 -8.93 1.31
C THR A 234 -17.38 -10.36 0.75
N ARG A 235 -16.49 -10.68 -0.21
CA ARG A 235 -16.44 -12.02 -0.79
C ARG A 235 -15.01 -12.44 -1.13
N ILE A 236 -14.72 -13.71 -0.85
CA ILE A 236 -13.50 -14.42 -1.24
C ILE A 236 -13.92 -15.63 -2.06
N GLU A 237 -13.27 -15.85 -3.19
CA GLU A 237 -13.60 -16.94 -4.10
C GLU A 237 -12.36 -17.65 -4.60
N VAL A 238 -12.30 -18.96 -4.46
CA VAL A 238 -11.23 -19.81 -5.00
C VAL A 238 -11.59 -20.25 -6.40
N LEU A 239 -10.72 -20.01 -7.38
CA LEU A 239 -10.93 -20.32 -8.79
C LEU A 239 -9.90 -21.32 -9.32
N ASP A 240 -10.31 -22.06 -10.36
CA ASP A 240 -9.48 -22.96 -11.18
C ASP A 240 -8.87 -22.27 -12.40
N LYS A 241 -9.02 -20.95 -12.50
CA LYS A 241 -8.55 -20.14 -13.63
C LYS A 241 -8.08 -18.77 -13.16
N ARG A 242 -7.26 -18.12 -13.99
CA ARG A 242 -6.82 -16.73 -13.75
C ARG A 242 -7.99 -15.77 -13.79
N TYR A 243 -8.05 -14.90 -12.80
CA TYR A 243 -9.00 -13.79 -12.77
C TYR A 243 -8.40 -12.58 -13.53
N LEU A 244 -9.15 -12.08 -14.52
CA LEU A 244 -8.73 -10.98 -15.40
C LEU A 244 -9.68 -9.77 -15.34
N GLY A 245 -10.25 -9.47 -14.19
CA GLY A 245 -11.06 -8.27 -14.01
C GLY A 245 -10.25 -6.98 -14.26
N ARG A 246 -10.95 -5.84 -14.39
CA ARG A 246 -10.37 -4.54 -14.72
C ARG A 246 -9.07 -4.25 -13.97
N PHE A 247 -9.09 -4.40 -12.66
CA PHE A 247 -7.98 -4.06 -11.78
C PHE A 247 -6.86 -5.13 -11.73
N MET A 248 -6.98 -6.21 -12.50
CA MET A 248 -5.94 -7.22 -12.69
C MET A 248 -5.30 -7.16 -14.08
N GLY A 249 -6.12 -7.07 -15.12
CA GLY A 249 -5.68 -7.23 -16.49
C GLY A 249 -5.71 -5.95 -17.34
N ARG A 250 -6.17 -4.81 -16.81
CA ARG A 250 -6.26 -3.55 -17.57
C ARG A 250 -5.62 -2.36 -16.87
N ASP A 251 -6.10 -1.96 -15.69
CA ASP A 251 -5.69 -0.71 -15.05
C ASP A 251 -4.41 -0.84 -14.20
N TYR A 252 -4.13 -2.03 -13.68
CA TYR A 252 -2.98 -2.28 -12.81
C TYR A 252 -2.05 -3.32 -13.40
N VAL A 253 -1.57 -3.02 -14.59
CA VAL A 253 -0.51 -3.77 -15.29
C VAL A 253 0.77 -2.94 -15.33
N THR A 254 1.91 -3.60 -15.37
CA THR A 254 3.23 -2.98 -15.41
C THR A 254 4.18 -3.86 -16.22
N ILE A 255 5.22 -3.25 -16.74
CA ILE A 255 6.31 -3.98 -17.41
C ILE A 255 7.35 -4.34 -16.34
N ARG A 256 7.75 -5.60 -16.30
CA ARG A 256 8.83 -6.11 -15.46
C ARG A 256 9.90 -6.75 -16.32
N GLU A 257 11.12 -6.55 -15.88
CA GLU A 257 12.27 -7.26 -16.39
C GLU A 257 12.34 -8.65 -15.73
N GLU A 258 12.43 -9.69 -16.54
CA GLU A 258 12.59 -11.07 -16.11
C GLU A 258 13.82 -11.70 -16.75
N HIS A 259 14.52 -12.54 -16.02
CA HIS A 259 15.72 -13.21 -16.48
C HIS A 259 15.44 -14.70 -16.71
N HIS A 260 15.45 -15.12 -17.97
CA HIS A 260 15.24 -16.51 -18.37
C HIS A 260 16.44 -17.00 -19.20
N ASN A 261 17.12 -18.06 -18.75
CA ASN A 261 18.24 -18.69 -19.47
C ASN A 261 19.33 -17.70 -19.91
N GLY A 262 19.68 -16.76 -19.03
CA GLY A 262 20.71 -15.73 -19.30
C GLY A 262 20.24 -14.60 -20.24
N LYS A 263 18.98 -14.57 -20.64
CA LYS A 263 18.38 -13.48 -21.40
C LYS A 263 17.45 -12.67 -20.55
N THR A 264 17.49 -11.36 -20.71
CA THR A 264 16.52 -10.43 -20.16
C THR A 264 15.35 -10.29 -21.10
N ILE A 265 14.13 -10.48 -20.60
CA ILE A 265 12.89 -10.24 -21.32
C ILE A 265 12.02 -9.25 -20.55
N MET A 266 11.26 -8.45 -21.28
CA MET A 266 10.27 -7.53 -20.69
C MET A 266 8.91 -8.20 -20.71
N THR A 267 8.33 -8.39 -19.53
CA THR A 267 7.05 -9.08 -19.38
C THR A 267 6.00 -8.13 -18.85
N GLU A 268 4.85 -8.06 -19.53
CA GLU A 268 3.67 -7.37 -19.00
C GLU A 268 3.02 -8.24 -17.93
N THR A 269 2.87 -7.68 -16.74
CA THR A 269 2.33 -8.41 -15.57
C THR A 269 1.45 -7.51 -14.71
N THR A 270 0.58 -8.13 -13.90
CA THR A 270 -0.22 -7.38 -12.95
C THR A 270 0.65 -6.79 -11.82
N VAL A 271 0.30 -5.60 -11.36
CA VAL A 271 0.92 -4.97 -10.17
C VAL A 271 0.65 -5.85 -8.95
N GLY A 272 1.69 -6.23 -8.23
CA GLY A 272 1.61 -7.13 -7.07
C GLY A 272 2.48 -6.65 -5.90
N ARG A 273 3.67 -7.27 -5.74
CA ARG A 273 4.62 -6.95 -4.67
C ARG A 273 5.25 -5.57 -4.86
N MET A 274 5.44 -4.85 -3.75
CA MET A 274 6.15 -3.56 -3.76
C MET A 274 7.60 -3.74 -4.20
N LEU A 275 8.11 -2.72 -4.89
CA LEU A 275 9.51 -2.62 -5.25
C LEU A 275 10.28 -1.90 -4.13
N LEU A 276 11.60 -2.12 -4.09
CA LEU A 276 12.50 -1.39 -3.21
C LEU A 276 12.54 0.08 -3.62
N LYS A 277 12.29 0.97 -2.67
CA LYS A 277 12.24 2.42 -2.89
C LYS A 277 12.79 3.18 -1.68
N SER A 278 13.14 4.44 -1.91
CA SER A 278 13.44 5.40 -0.87
C SER A 278 13.01 6.80 -1.29
N ALA A 279 12.78 7.66 -0.31
CA ALA A 279 12.49 9.07 -0.54
C ALA A 279 13.05 9.93 0.60
N PRO A 280 13.63 11.12 0.30
CA PRO A 280 13.90 12.12 1.31
C PRO A 280 12.55 12.70 1.78
N GLY A 281 12.37 12.76 3.10
CA GLY A 281 11.14 13.28 3.71
C GLY A 281 11.27 14.76 4.08
N ARG A 282 12.33 15.12 4.77
CA ARG A 282 12.54 16.51 5.23
C ARG A 282 14.02 16.85 5.37
N ILE A 283 14.31 18.15 5.29
CA ILE A 283 15.62 18.72 5.59
C ILE A 283 15.49 19.60 6.82
N VAL A 284 16.35 19.39 7.78
CA VAL A 284 16.42 20.17 9.02
C VAL A 284 17.77 20.87 9.10
N GLN A 285 17.76 22.17 9.37
CA GLN A 285 18.96 22.96 9.63
C GLN A 285 19.08 23.27 11.13
N ARG A 286 20.28 23.08 11.70
CA ARG A 286 20.64 23.47 13.04
C ARG A 286 22.12 23.89 13.08
N ASP A 287 22.44 25.00 13.67
CA ASP A 287 23.83 25.49 13.88
C ASP A 287 24.67 25.40 12.61
N GLY A 288 24.12 25.84 11.47
CA GLY A 288 24.80 25.82 10.18
C GLY A 288 24.99 24.44 9.55
N ARG A 289 24.48 23.38 10.18
CA ARG A 289 24.52 22.00 9.67
C ARG A 289 23.16 21.58 9.16
N TYR A 290 23.16 20.66 8.20
CA TYR A 290 21.92 20.09 7.63
C TYR A 290 21.82 18.62 7.99
N ARG A 291 20.58 18.18 8.28
CA ARG A 291 20.20 16.79 8.41
C ARG A 291 19.10 16.48 7.41
N VAL A 292 19.23 15.39 6.67
CA VAL A 292 18.21 14.87 5.79
C VAL A 292 17.60 13.64 6.45
N ASP A 293 16.30 13.68 6.76
CA ASP A 293 15.55 12.54 7.24
C ASP A 293 14.74 11.98 6.06
N GLY A 294 14.70 10.65 5.91
CA GLY A 294 14.02 9.99 4.80
C GLY A 294 13.43 8.66 5.19
N MET A 295 12.90 7.96 4.23
CA MET A 295 12.32 6.63 4.37
C MET A 295 12.81 5.71 3.27
N ALA A 296 12.97 4.44 3.59
CA ALA A 296 13.18 3.37 2.63
C ALA A 296 12.22 2.21 2.92
N TRP A 297 11.65 1.63 1.90
CA TRP A 297 10.66 0.55 2.02
C TRP A 297 10.75 -0.43 0.86
N GLY A 298 10.02 -1.54 0.95
CA GLY A 298 10.06 -2.66 0.01
C GLY A 298 10.87 -3.83 0.56
N PRO A 299 11.08 -4.88 -0.22
CA PRO A 299 11.72 -6.10 0.26
C PRO A 299 13.21 -5.89 0.56
N GLY A 300 13.62 -6.24 1.78
CA GLY A 300 15.04 -6.40 2.11
C GLY A 300 15.88 -5.11 2.11
N VAL A 301 15.36 -3.99 2.63
CA VAL A 301 16.17 -2.76 2.78
C VAL A 301 17.38 -3.04 3.67
N ALA A 302 18.55 -3.22 3.07
CA ALA A 302 19.82 -3.47 3.76
C ALA A 302 20.62 -2.20 3.99
N ALA A 303 20.63 -1.27 3.03
CA ALA A 303 21.36 -0.01 3.10
C ALA A 303 20.62 1.09 2.34
N VAL A 304 20.86 2.32 2.71
CA VAL A 304 20.46 3.53 1.98
C VAL A 304 21.69 4.42 1.84
N GLU A 305 21.89 4.95 0.67
CA GLU A 305 22.93 5.92 0.38
C GLU A 305 22.31 7.20 -0.15
N VAL A 306 22.85 8.32 0.26
CA VAL A 306 22.44 9.66 -0.15
C VAL A 306 23.58 10.32 -0.89
N LYS A 307 23.27 10.91 -2.03
CA LYS A 307 24.19 11.75 -2.78
C LYS A 307 23.63 13.16 -2.86
N ILE A 308 24.46 14.15 -2.57
CA ILE A 308 24.08 15.55 -2.68
C ILE A 308 24.91 16.15 -3.81
N ASP A 309 24.22 16.68 -4.80
CA ASP A 309 24.82 17.24 -6.01
C ASP A 309 25.80 16.24 -6.67
N ASN A 310 27.00 16.72 -7.00
CA ASN A 310 28.08 15.91 -7.57
C ASN A 310 29.02 15.31 -6.50
N GLY A 311 28.65 15.39 -5.20
CA GLY A 311 29.42 14.79 -4.11
C GLY A 311 29.42 13.26 -4.15
N PRO A 312 30.15 12.62 -3.22
CA PRO A 312 30.17 11.15 -3.12
C PRO A 312 28.84 10.61 -2.55
N TRP A 313 28.56 9.35 -2.86
CA TRP A 313 27.54 8.59 -2.15
C TRP A 313 27.94 8.40 -0.69
N THR A 314 27.04 8.70 0.22
CA THR A 314 27.26 8.60 1.66
C THR A 314 26.19 7.72 2.28
N LYS A 315 26.60 6.75 3.10
CA LYS A 315 25.67 5.86 3.79
C LYS A 315 24.79 6.63 4.78
N ALA A 316 23.48 6.46 4.68
CA ALA A 316 22.55 6.90 5.69
C ALA A 316 22.55 5.93 6.89
N THR A 317 22.24 6.43 8.06
CA THR A 317 21.97 5.59 9.22
C THR A 317 20.53 5.11 9.16
N LEU A 318 20.35 3.80 9.14
CA LEU A 318 19.02 3.18 9.18
C LEU A 318 18.60 2.92 10.63
N ASP A 319 17.34 3.13 10.92
CA ASP A 319 16.75 2.63 12.17
C ASP A 319 16.83 1.09 12.23
N ALA A 320 16.80 0.55 13.45
CA ALA A 320 16.67 -0.89 13.63
C ALA A 320 15.38 -1.38 12.94
N SER A 321 15.48 -2.45 12.15
CA SER A 321 14.32 -3.05 11.52
C SER A 321 13.37 -3.58 12.60
N LYS A 322 12.12 -3.15 12.54
CA LYS A 322 11.05 -3.63 13.44
C LYS A 322 10.24 -4.75 12.80
N SER A 323 10.23 -4.80 11.46
CA SER A 323 9.55 -5.81 10.66
C SER A 323 10.06 -5.74 9.22
N GLU A 324 10.09 -6.86 8.52
CA GLU A 324 10.42 -6.92 7.09
C GLU A 324 9.40 -6.20 6.19
N TYR A 325 8.21 -5.90 6.73
CA TYR A 325 7.12 -5.26 6.00
C TYR A 325 7.00 -3.76 6.25
N THR A 326 7.93 -3.16 6.97
CA THR A 326 7.85 -1.74 7.34
C THR A 326 8.97 -0.92 6.73
N TRP A 327 8.72 0.38 6.59
CA TRP A 327 9.78 1.32 6.23
C TRP A 327 10.82 1.48 7.36
N ARG A 328 12.01 1.93 6.95
CA ARG A 328 13.14 2.25 7.84
C ARG A 328 13.61 3.66 7.57
#